data_c2a8c5128df35030b16a2055d3f1c7d9
#
_entry.id   c2a8c5128df35030b16a2055d3f1c7d9
#
_cell.length_a   1.000
_cell.length_b   1.000
_cell.length_c   1.000
_cell.angle_alpha   90.00
_cell.angle_beta   90.00
_cell.angle_gamma   90.00
#
_symmetry.space_group_name_H-M   'P 1'
#
loop_
_entity.id
_entity.type
_entity.pdbx_description
1 polymer ?
#
loop_
_entity_poly.entity_id
_entity_poly.type
_entity_poly.pdbx_seq_one_letter_code
_entity_poly.pdbx_strand_id
1 'polypeptide(L)' 'MATLTTVVRIRENGGNNVYAYMEAVVSDANKASEIAQKLQEANDLQNGDYKYVVMKGSY' A
#
# COMPACT_ATOMS: atom_id res chain seq x y z
N MET A 1 -19.78 10.93 -7.80
CA MET A 1 -18.35 10.58 -7.78
C MET A 1 -18.13 9.41 -6.85
N ALA A 2 -17.43 8.42 -7.33
CA ALA A 2 -17.05 7.27 -6.52
C ALA A 2 -15.68 7.52 -5.86
N THR A 3 -15.54 7.10 -4.60
CA THR A 3 -14.27 7.18 -3.91
C THR A 3 -13.68 5.78 -3.84
N LEU A 4 -12.44 5.63 -4.28
CA LEU A 4 -11.70 4.39 -4.16
C LEU A 4 -10.50 4.58 -3.25
N THR A 5 -10.21 3.54 -2.49
CA THR A 5 -9.04 3.52 -1.64
C THR A 5 -8.09 2.46 -2.15
N THR A 6 -6.86 2.84 -2.39
CA THR A 6 -5.86 1.97 -2.97
C THR A 6 -4.76 1.70 -1.96
N VAL A 7 -4.39 0.44 -1.82
CA VAL A 7 -3.21 0.04 -1.05
C VAL A 7 -2.05 -0.02 -2.03
N VAL A 8 -1.02 0.77 -1.77
CA VAL A 8 0.14 0.89 -2.64
C VAL A 8 1.37 0.36 -1.91
N ARG A 9 2.06 -0.55 -2.56
CA ARG A 9 3.35 -1.06 -2.08
C ARG A 9 4.46 -0.23 -2.70
N ILE A 10 5.30 0.35 -1.85
CA ILE A 10 6.42 1.17 -2.28
C ILE A 10 7.72 0.47 -1.91
N ARG A 11 8.63 0.39 -2.86
CA ARG A 11 9.96 -0.12 -2.63
C ARG A 11 10.98 0.98 -2.91
N GLU A 12 11.73 1.34 -1.89
CA GLU A 12 12.87 2.23 -2.02
C GLU A 12 14.14 1.36 -2.11
N ASN A 13 14.84 1.48 -3.20
CA ASN A 13 15.97 0.60 -3.50
C ASN A 13 17.28 1.37 -3.36
N GLY A 14 17.56 1.94 -2.20
CA GLY A 14 18.85 2.52 -1.84
C GLY A 14 19.47 3.52 -2.83
N GLY A 15 18.79 3.86 -3.89
CA GLY A 15 19.25 4.75 -4.93
C GLY A 15 18.14 5.71 -5.32
N ASN A 16 18.16 6.17 -6.56
CA ASN A 16 17.20 7.15 -7.06
C ASN A 16 15.90 6.53 -7.58
N ASN A 17 15.78 5.21 -7.50
CA ASN A 17 14.62 4.51 -8.06
C ASN A 17 13.63 4.15 -6.96
N VAL A 18 12.42 4.67 -7.09
CA VAL A 18 11.29 4.32 -6.23
C VAL A 18 10.27 3.59 -7.10
N TYR A 19 9.90 2.41 -6.67
CA TYR A 19 8.90 1.60 -7.36
C TYR A 19 7.61 1.57 -6.55
N ALA A 20 6.50 1.86 -7.20
CA ALA A 20 5.19 1.83 -6.57
C ALA A 20 4.31 0.84 -7.32
N TYR A 21 3.66 -0.04 -6.57
CA TYR A 21 2.78 -1.07 -7.14
C TYR A 21 1.41 -1.00 -6.45
N MET A 22 0.37 -1.08 -7.24
CA MET A 22 -0.99 -1.17 -6.72
C MET A 22 -1.24 -2.60 -6.25
N GLU A 23 -1.44 -2.79 -4.94
CA GLU A 23 -1.68 -4.12 -4.37
C GLU A 23 -3.16 -4.45 -4.30
N ALA A 24 -3.99 -3.49 -3.92
CA ALA A 24 -5.42 -3.70 -3.80
C ALA A 24 -6.18 -2.40 -4.00
N VAL A 25 -7.39 -2.51 -4.55
CA VAL A 25 -8.30 -1.38 -4.66
C VAL A 25 -9.60 -1.78 -4.00
N VAL A 26 -10.02 -1.04 -3.00
CA VAL A 26 -11.25 -1.33 -2.25
C VAL A 26 -12.07 -0.06 -2.09
N SER A 27 -13.37 -0.24 -1.91
CA SER A 27 -14.28 0.89 -1.69
C SER A 27 -14.35 1.34 -0.23
N ASP A 28 -13.83 0.54 0.70
CA ASP A 28 -13.89 0.78 2.13
C ASP A 28 -12.50 1.11 2.67
N ALA A 29 -12.33 2.33 3.18
CA ALA A 29 -11.05 2.80 3.71
C ALA A 29 -10.58 1.98 4.92
N ASN A 30 -11.51 1.47 5.73
CA ASN A 30 -11.16 0.64 6.88
C ASN A 30 -10.55 -0.68 6.44
N LYS A 31 -11.11 -1.30 5.41
CA LYS A 31 -10.56 -2.54 4.85
C LYS A 31 -9.20 -2.30 4.22
N ALA A 32 -9.02 -1.18 3.54
CA ALA A 32 -7.72 -0.83 2.96
C ALA A 32 -6.66 -0.70 4.05
N SER A 33 -6.99 -0.05 5.17
CA SER A 33 -6.08 0.09 6.30
C SER A 33 -5.71 -1.26 6.91
N GLU A 34 -6.68 -2.16 7.06
CA GLU A 34 -6.42 -3.50 7.56
C GLU A 34 -5.49 -4.29 6.63
N ILE A 35 -5.73 -4.22 5.33
CA ILE A 35 -4.90 -4.89 4.33
C ILE A 35 -3.48 -4.36 4.40
N ALA A 36 -3.32 -3.04 4.42
CA ALA A 36 -2.02 -2.40 4.48
C ALA A 36 -1.27 -2.80 5.75
N GLN A 37 -1.97 -2.81 6.90
CA GLN A 37 -1.37 -3.18 8.16
C GLN A 37 -0.89 -4.63 8.16
N LYS A 38 -1.71 -5.56 7.67
CA LYS A 38 -1.33 -6.97 7.62
C LYS A 38 -0.15 -7.21 6.69
N LEU A 39 -0.14 -6.56 5.54
CA LEU A 39 0.96 -6.67 4.59
C LEU A 39 2.25 -6.07 5.18
N GLN A 40 2.14 -4.94 5.88
CA GLN A 40 3.28 -4.31 6.52
C GLN A 40 3.86 -5.20 7.61
N GLU A 41 3.02 -5.81 8.43
CA GLU A 41 3.47 -6.73 9.48
C GLU A 41 4.21 -7.93 8.89
N ALA A 42 3.65 -8.54 7.83
CA ALA A 42 4.29 -9.65 7.17
C ALA A 42 5.64 -9.26 6.56
N ASN A 43 5.71 -8.08 5.95
CA ASN A 43 6.95 -7.56 5.39
C ASN A 43 8.00 -7.33 6.47
N ASP A 44 7.60 -6.76 7.60
CA ASP A 44 8.52 -6.50 8.71
C ASP A 44 9.07 -7.80 9.31
N LEU A 45 8.24 -8.83 9.40
CA LEU A 45 8.68 -10.15 9.87
C LEU A 45 9.68 -10.80 8.93
N GLN A 46 9.62 -10.49 7.65
CA GLN A 46 10.54 -11.02 6.64
C GLN A 46 11.74 -10.10 6.40
N ASN A 47 11.86 -9.01 7.14
CA ASN A 47 12.87 -7.97 6.93
C ASN A 47 12.84 -7.42 5.49
N GLY A 48 11.65 -7.26 4.95
CA GLY A 48 11.49 -6.75 3.59
C GLY A 48 11.68 -5.23 3.51
N ASP A 49 11.85 -4.75 2.29
CA ASP A 49 12.11 -3.34 2.01
C ASP A 49 10.86 -2.58 1.58
N TYR A 50 9.69 -3.18 1.73
CA TYR A 50 8.45 -2.58 1.26
C TYR A 50 7.77 -1.74 2.32
N LYS A 51 7.15 -0.65 1.87
CA LYS A 51 6.22 0.14 2.67
C LYS A 51 4.86 0.10 2.02
N TYR A 52 3.83 -0.05 2.83
CA TYR A 52 2.45 -0.09 2.36
C TYR A 52 1.74 1.18 2.81
N VAL A 53 1.18 1.90 1.86
CA VAL A 53 0.47 3.15 2.12
C VAL A 53 -0.94 3.06 1.55
N VAL A 54 -1.86 3.79 2.16
CA VAL A 54 -3.25 3.86 1.72
C VAL A 54 -3.45 5.22 1.05
N MET A 55 -3.88 5.19 -0.20
CA MET A 55 -4.16 6.41 -0.97
C MET A 55 -5.63 6.45 -1.35
N LYS A 56 -6.24 7.62 -1.22
CA LYS A 56 -7.63 7.84 -1.60
C LYS A 56 -7.67 8.59 -2.92
N GLY A 57 -8.56 8.13 -3.79
CA GLY A 57 -8.82 8.80 -5.06
C GLY A 57 -10.32 8.88 -5.30
N SER A 58 -10.73 9.82 -6.13
CA SER A 58 -12.13 9.96 -6.52
C SER A 58 -12.26 10.11 -8.03
N TYR A 59 -13.33 9.56 -8.59
CA TYR A 59 -13.64 9.72 -9.99
C TYR A 59 -15.12 9.53 -10.29
#